data_f70f38c0ddab98239420b8334dbb976b
#
_entry.id   f70f38c0ddab98239420b8334dbb976b
#
_cell.length_a   1.000
_cell.length_b   1.000
_cell.length_c   1.000
_cell.angle_alpha   90.00
_cell.angle_beta   90.00
_cell.angle_gamma   90.00
#
_symmetry.space_group_name_H-M   'P 1'
#
loop_
_entity.id
_entity.type
_entity.pdbx_description
1 polymer ?
#
loop_
_entity_poly.entity_id
_entity_poly.type
_entity_poly.pdbx_seq_one_letter_code
_entity_poly.pdbx_strand_id
1 'polypeptide(L)'
;EPLWYAKWMQASTTREKYNRGYWLQFYLYKDLENLFIRQGDEAKLRLLNQAYYSGDWSIIAKKGNEGFYFFSDEDVAAIRSSAKTQWGKKIIADLEQKVKERRKHSLEVPKEEGGHFHDYFCPVHNLQFTFRWDKPLAQYCSACDKEWIGNNRYDWAWIYEVHMLNRDYMYQCMYLYLATGKRQYADYIRTMLLDYAGKYAGWFEHNSGRKATDQHSGKAFAQSLDEVNWATKVAMAYMAIKPVLSKEEVKTIEEGYLQPAATLLLHRPAGANWQMWHNSGLAALGIALENDSIVDVAINKDKYGYHYLIGKHKNSDGWINEGSPHYHYYPLEALLFTANAVKCRGIKLFDKDLHDMFVEPVKGT
;
A
#
# COMPACT_ATOMS: atom_id res chain seq x y z
N GLU A 1 -5.55 -19.40 -1.60
CA GLU A 1 -6.31 -20.63 -1.96
C GLU A 1 -7.80 -20.35 -1.87
N PRO A 2 -8.64 -20.77 -2.86
CA PRO A 2 -10.08 -20.55 -2.76
C PRO A 2 -10.64 -21.25 -1.50
N LEU A 3 -11.58 -20.59 -0.80
CA LEU A 3 -12.22 -21.09 0.45
C LEU A 3 -12.78 -22.52 0.35
N TRP A 4 -13.13 -22.98 -0.85
CA TRP A 4 -13.63 -24.32 -1.11
C TRP A 4 -12.53 -25.40 -1.09
N TYR A 5 -11.28 -25.05 -1.45
CA TYR A 5 -10.14 -25.96 -1.38
C TYR A 5 -9.82 -26.35 0.06
N ALA A 6 -9.87 -25.37 0.99
CA ALA A 6 -9.72 -25.64 2.41
C ALA A 6 -10.83 -26.58 2.95
N LYS A 7 -12.06 -26.41 2.49
CA LYS A 7 -13.18 -27.31 2.85
C LYS A 7 -13.01 -28.73 2.27
N TRP A 8 -12.44 -28.85 1.06
CA TRP A 8 -12.14 -30.15 0.48
C TRP A 8 -11.04 -30.90 1.24
N MET A 9 -10.01 -30.20 1.69
CA MET A 9 -8.92 -30.78 2.49
C MET A 9 -9.41 -31.35 3.82
N GLN A 10 -10.55 -30.91 4.32
CA GLN A 10 -11.19 -31.39 5.55
C GLN A 10 -12.16 -32.58 5.34
N ALA A 11 -12.35 -33.04 4.10
CA ALA A 11 -13.25 -34.16 3.84
C ALA A 11 -12.75 -35.48 4.49
N SER A 12 -13.67 -36.22 5.13
CA SER A 12 -13.34 -37.30 6.06
C SER A 12 -12.96 -38.64 5.42
N THR A 13 -13.33 -38.92 4.16
CA THR A 13 -13.06 -40.21 3.52
C THR A 13 -12.20 -40.06 2.26
N THR A 14 -11.33 -41.07 2.02
CA THR A 14 -10.43 -41.13 0.85
C THR A 14 -11.20 -41.15 -0.47
N ARG A 15 -12.36 -41.84 -0.51
CA ARG A 15 -13.20 -41.97 -1.72
C ARG A 15 -13.91 -40.62 -2.04
N GLU A 16 -14.41 -39.93 -1.03
CA GLU A 16 -14.99 -38.59 -1.20
C GLU A 16 -13.94 -37.58 -1.62
N LYS A 17 -12.75 -37.66 -1.04
CA LYS A 17 -11.61 -36.83 -1.43
C LYS A 17 -11.24 -37.02 -2.91
N TYR A 18 -11.21 -38.27 -3.38
CA TYR A 18 -10.89 -38.57 -4.78
C TYR A 18 -11.94 -38.01 -5.75
N ASN A 19 -13.22 -38.28 -5.49
CA ASN A 19 -14.30 -37.80 -6.37
C ASN A 19 -14.43 -36.29 -6.35
N ARG A 20 -14.35 -35.67 -5.17
CA ARG A 20 -14.37 -34.19 -5.03
C ARG A 20 -13.13 -33.58 -5.62
N GLY A 21 -11.96 -34.20 -5.48
CA GLY A 21 -10.71 -33.74 -6.05
C GLY A 21 -10.76 -33.61 -7.57
N TYR A 22 -11.32 -34.60 -8.28
CA TYR A 22 -11.46 -34.56 -9.73
C TYR A 22 -12.37 -33.39 -10.19
N TRP A 23 -13.54 -33.23 -9.59
CA TRP A 23 -14.46 -32.15 -9.93
C TRP A 23 -13.88 -30.78 -9.58
N LEU A 24 -13.18 -30.69 -8.48
CA LEU A 24 -12.54 -29.45 -8.06
C LEU A 24 -11.40 -29.03 -9.00
N GLN A 25 -10.59 -29.97 -9.47
CA GLN A 25 -9.56 -29.71 -10.48
C GLN A 25 -10.18 -29.26 -11.80
N PHE A 26 -11.30 -29.88 -12.20
CA PHE A 26 -12.03 -29.47 -13.40
C PHE A 26 -12.60 -28.06 -13.29
N TYR A 27 -13.25 -27.72 -12.18
CA TYR A 27 -13.79 -26.36 -11.97
C TYR A 27 -12.67 -25.32 -11.86
N LEU A 28 -11.61 -25.62 -11.14
CA LEU A 28 -10.43 -24.75 -11.08
C LEU A 28 -9.84 -24.51 -12.48
N TYR A 29 -9.69 -25.57 -13.26
CA TYR A 29 -9.23 -25.47 -14.65
C TYR A 29 -10.14 -24.53 -15.46
N LYS A 30 -11.45 -24.72 -15.38
CA LYS A 30 -12.43 -23.89 -16.12
C LYS A 30 -12.42 -22.43 -15.68
N ASP A 31 -12.30 -22.16 -14.39
CA ASP A 31 -12.23 -20.80 -13.87
C ASP A 31 -10.95 -20.08 -14.32
N LEU A 32 -9.80 -20.76 -14.25
CA LEU A 32 -8.53 -20.23 -14.73
C LEU A 32 -8.49 -20.11 -16.26
N GLU A 33 -9.04 -21.05 -17.00
CA GLU A 33 -9.19 -21.00 -18.45
C GLU A 33 -9.96 -19.74 -18.87
N ASN A 34 -11.15 -19.53 -18.26
CA ASN A 34 -11.97 -18.35 -18.52
C ASN A 34 -11.26 -17.04 -18.15
N LEU A 35 -10.50 -17.05 -17.05
CA LEU A 35 -9.71 -15.89 -16.62
C LEU A 35 -8.63 -15.56 -17.65
N PHE A 36 -7.82 -16.55 -18.07
CA PHE A 36 -6.72 -16.32 -19.00
C PHE A 36 -7.19 -15.97 -20.43
N ILE A 37 -8.33 -16.54 -20.86
CA ILE A 37 -8.99 -16.14 -22.12
C ILE A 37 -9.41 -14.67 -22.06
N ARG A 38 -10.06 -14.23 -20.98
CA ARG A 38 -10.47 -12.81 -20.81
C ARG A 38 -9.27 -11.87 -20.76
N GLN A 39 -8.14 -12.31 -20.21
CA GLN A 39 -6.91 -11.54 -20.14
C GLN A 39 -6.09 -11.58 -21.44
N GLY A 40 -6.44 -12.44 -22.41
CA GLY A 40 -5.66 -12.66 -23.61
C GLY A 40 -4.27 -13.27 -23.32
N ASP A 41 -4.11 -13.96 -22.20
CA ASP A 41 -2.82 -14.54 -21.75
C ASP A 41 -2.65 -15.97 -22.29
N GLU A 42 -2.27 -16.07 -23.55
CA GLU A 42 -2.04 -17.35 -24.23
C GLU A 42 -0.92 -18.18 -23.57
N ALA A 43 0.08 -17.54 -22.97
CA ALA A 43 1.19 -18.24 -22.32
C ALA A 43 0.71 -18.96 -21.06
N LYS A 44 -0.08 -18.30 -20.21
CA LYS A 44 -0.69 -18.92 -19.04
C LYS A 44 -1.72 -19.97 -19.41
N LEU A 45 -2.47 -19.76 -20.48
CA LEU A 45 -3.43 -20.73 -20.96
C LEU A 45 -2.75 -22.05 -21.41
N ARG A 46 -1.60 -21.98 -22.09
CA ARG A 46 -0.80 -23.16 -22.45
C ARG A 46 -0.27 -23.89 -21.22
N LEU A 47 0.24 -23.15 -20.21
CA LEU A 47 0.72 -23.75 -18.96
C LEU A 47 -0.40 -24.40 -18.16
N LEU A 48 -1.58 -23.78 -18.12
CA LEU A 48 -2.77 -24.33 -17.51
C LEU A 48 -3.18 -25.66 -18.15
N ASN A 49 -3.21 -25.69 -19.48
CA ASN A 49 -3.51 -26.91 -20.24
C ASN A 49 -2.48 -28.02 -19.92
N GLN A 50 -1.19 -27.67 -19.93
CA GLN A 50 -0.13 -28.62 -19.60
C GLN A 50 -0.30 -29.16 -18.17
N ALA A 51 -0.57 -28.30 -17.19
CA ALA A 51 -0.78 -28.69 -15.80
C ALA A 51 -1.99 -29.61 -15.63
N TYR A 52 -3.11 -29.27 -16.27
CA TYR A 52 -4.35 -30.05 -16.17
C TYR A 52 -4.21 -31.42 -16.78
N TYR A 53 -3.67 -31.52 -18.01
CA TYR A 53 -3.55 -32.81 -18.71
C TYR A 53 -2.42 -33.71 -18.20
N SER A 54 -1.37 -33.13 -17.62
CA SER A 54 -0.31 -33.90 -16.96
C SER A 54 -0.63 -34.31 -15.51
N GLY A 55 -1.60 -33.64 -14.89
CA GLY A 55 -1.86 -33.74 -13.46
C GLY A 55 -0.80 -33.04 -12.57
N ASP A 56 0.22 -32.41 -13.17
CA ASP A 56 1.29 -31.69 -12.46
C ASP A 56 0.98 -30.21 -12.32
N TRP A 57 0.21 -29.86 -11.31
CA TRP A 57 -0.14 -28.49 -11.00
C TRP A 57 1.03 -27.63 -10.49
N SER A 58 2.19 -28.26 -10.20
CA SER A 58 3.41 -27.50 -9.82
C SER A 58 3.93 -26.62 -10.96
N ILE A 59 3.55 -26.95 -12.20
CA ILE A 59 3.86 -26.15 -13.40
C ILE A 59 3.27 -24.73 -13.29
N ILE A 60 2.06 -24.61 -12.74
CA ILE A 60 1.41 -23.31 -12.49
C ILE A 60 1.88 -22.72 -11.15
N ALA A 61 1.98 -23.55 -10.11
CA ALA A 61 2.40 -23.12 -8.78
C ALA A 61 3.80 -22.49 -8.76
N LYS A 62 4.72 -23.02 -9.60
CA LYS A 62 6.08 -22.44 -9.73
C LYS A 62 6.12 -21.04 -10.34
N LYS A 63 5.09 -20.66 -11.12
CA LYS A 63 4.95 -19.31 -11.70
C LYS A 63 3.99 -18.42 -10.89
N GLY A 64 3.19 -18.99 -10.00
CA GLY A 64 2.22 -18.25 -9.18
C GLY A 64 2.85 -17.24 -8.21
N ASN A 65 4.12 -17.43 -7.85
CA ASN A 65 4.84 -16.49 -7.00
C ASN A 65 5.31 -15.22 -7.74
N GLU A 66 5.36 -15.23 -9.08
CA GLU A 66 5.75 -14.05 -9.88
C GLU A 66 4.63 -12.99 -9.96
N GLY A 67 3.41 -13.31 -9.58
CA GLY A 67 2.24 -12.44 -9.71
C GLY A 67 1.94 -11.50 -8.54
N PHE A 68 2.70 -11.56 -7.45
CA PHE A 68 2.44 -10.76 -6.23
C PHE A 68 3.48 -9.68 -5.95
N TYR A 69 4.42 -9.44 -6.84
CA TYR A 69 5.41 -8.37 -6.68
C TYR A 69 4.89 -7.06 -7.30
N PHE A 70 5.00 -5.97 -6.54
CA PHE A 70 4.67 -4.63 -7.01
C PHE A 70 5.62 -4.17 -8.14
N PHE A 71 6.87 -4.63 -8.10
CA PHE A 71 7.90 -4.33 -9.09
C PHE A 71 8.23 -5.58 -9.88
N SER A 72 8.01 -5.56 -11.20
CA SER A 72 8.47 -6.62 -12.10
C SER A 72 10.00 -6.54 -12.29
N ASP A 73 10.59 -7.60 -12.83
CA ASP A 73 12.02 -7.58 -13.19
C ASP A 73 12.33 -6.47 -14.21
N GLU A 74 11.39 -6.18 -15.12
CA GLU A 74 11.51 -5.08 -16.07
C GLU A 74 11.47 -3.72 -15.36
N ASP A 75 10.59 -3.53 -14.38
CA ASP A 75 10.53 -2.29 -13.59
C ASP A 75 11.87 -2.08 -12.83
N VAL A 76 12.41 -3.12 -12.21
CA VAL A 76 13.70 -3.07 -11.53
C VAL A 76 14.85 -2.79 -12.50
N ALA A 77 14.84 -3.42 -13.68
CA ALA A 77 15.85 -3.17 -14.72
C ALA A 77 15.78 -1.72 -15.24
N ALA A 78 14.58 -1.19 -15.43
CA ALA A 78 14.36 0.21 -15.84
C ALA A 78 14.87 1.19 -14.75
N ILE A 79 14.57 0.95 -13.48
CA ILE A 79 15.09 1.74 -12.35
C ILE A 79 16.62 1.72 -12.34
N ARG A 80 17.24 0.55 -12.46
CA ARG A 80 18.71 0.39 -12.48
C ARG A 80 19.36 1.06 -13.68
N SER A 81 18.72 1.00 -14.84
CA SER A 81 19.18 1.69 -16.05
C SER A 81 19.11 3.21 -15.86
N SER A 82 17.98 3.71 -15.39
CA SER A 82 17.76 5.13 -15.11
C SER A 82 18.75 5.68 -14.08
N ALA A 83 19.06 4.90 -13.04
CA ALA A 83 20.03 5.28 -12.00
C ALA A 83 21.46 5.53 -12.54
N LYS A 84 21.81 4.99 -13.72
CA LYS A 84 23.13 5.21 -14.36
C LYS A 84 23.21 6.52 -15.14
N THR A 85 22.07 7.12 -15.49
CA THR A 85 22.03 8.41 -16.20
C THR A 85 22.50 9.57 -15.32
N GLN A 86 22.80 10.72 -15.90
CA GLN A 86 23.23 11.89 -15.14
C GLN A 86 22.15 12.37 -14.15
N TRP A 87 20.88 12.43 -14.58
CA TRP A 87 19.77 12.81 -13.71
C TRP A 87 19.50 11.74 -12.65
N GLY A 88 19.58 10.45 -13.00
CA GLY A 88 19.39 9.36 -12.06
C GLY A 88 20.44 9.35 -10.95
N LYS A 89 21.72 9.59 -11.28
CA LYS A 89 22.78 9.74 -10.27
C LYS A 89 22.51 10.88 -9.29
N LYS A 90 21.94 11.99 -9.78
CA LYS A 90 21.55 13.11 -8.91
C LYS A 90 20.43 12.70 -7.96
N ILE A 91 19.40 12.02 -8.46
CA ILE A 91 18.30 11.50 -7.62
C ILE A 91 18.83 10.53 -6.56
N ILE A 92 19.71 9.59 -6.95
CA ILE A 92 20.30 8.66 -5.98
C ILE A 92 21.09 9.41 -4.89
N ALA A 93 21.90 10.39 -5.28
CA ALA A 93 22.66 11.19 -4.30
C ALA A 93 21.73 11.97 -3.35
N ASP A 94 20.65 12.56 -3.85
CA ASP A 94 19.66 13.27 -3.04
C ASP A 94 18.94 12.31 -2.07
N LEU A 95 18.57 11.10 -2.51
CA LEU A 95 17.97 10.08 -1.66
C LEU A 95 18.97 9.57 -0.59
N GLU A 96 20.22 9.31 -0.96
CA GLU A 96 21.28 8.91 -0.02
C GLU A 96 21.50 9.98 1.05
N GLN A 97 21.49 11.27 0.67
CA GLN A 97 21.60 12.37 1.62
C GLN A 97 20.39 12.43 2.58
N LYS A 98 19.16 12.30 2.07
CA LYS A 98 17.94 12.26 2.91
C LYS A 98 17.97 11.09 3.90
N VAL A 99 18.33 9.90 3.46
CA VAL A 99 18.47 8.72 4.32
C VAL A 99 19.56 8.96 5.37
N LYS A 100 20.70 9.54 4.99
CA LYS A 100 21.78 9.90 5.92
C LYS A 100 21.32 10.91 6.97
N GLU A 101 20.58 11.95 6.58
CA GLU A 101 20.05 12.96 7.52
C GLU A 101 19.07 12.31 8.50
N ARG A 102 18.10 11.51 8.01
CA ARG A 102 17.13 10.81 8.87
C ARG A 102 17.81 9.92 9.91
N ARG A 103 18.93 9.29 9.56
CA ARG A 103 19.72 8.41 10.44
C ARG A 103 20.53 9.11 11.53
N LYS A 104 20.60 10.45 11.51
CA LYS A 104 21.18 11.21 12.62
C LYS A 104 20.27 11.25 13.86
N HIS A 105 19.01 10.84 13.71
CA HIS A 105 17.98 10.86 14.75
C HIS A 105 17.51 9.45 15.07
N SER A 106 16.77 9.29 16.17
CA SER A 106 16.22 7.99 16.57
C SER A 106 15.41 7.38 15.42
N LEU A 107 15.62 6.08 15.19
CA LEU A 107 14.86 5.25 14.25
C LEU A 107 13.85 4.36 14.98
N GLU A 108 13.77 4.46 16.30
CA GLU A 108 12.77 3.75 17.09
C GLU A 108 11.36 4.23 16.70
N VAL A 109 10.49 3.29 16.44
CA VAL A 109 9.07 3.58 16.19
C VAL A 109 8.44 4.09 17.50
N PRO A 110 7.64 5.18 17.47
CA PRO A 110 6.95 5.65 18.65
C PRO A 110 6.17 4.54 19.35
N LYS A 111 6.09 4.61 20.67
CA LYS A 111 5.30 3.64 21.46
C LYS A 111 3.81 3.90 21.36
N GLU A 112 3.44 5.16 21.15
CA GLU A 112 2.07 5.63 21.08
C GLU A 112 1.68 5.95 19.63
N GLU A 113 0.38 5.97 19.42
CA GLU A 113 -0.25 6.37 18.16
C GLU A 113 -0.05 7.87 17.91
N GLY A 114 0.03 8.25 16.64
CA GLY A 114 0.06 9.64 16.21
C GLY A 114 -1.31 10.32 16.35
N GLY A 115 -1.30 11.64 16.26
CA GLY A 115 -2.51 12.45 16.27
C GLY A 115 -3.03 12.78 14.87
N HIS A 116 -3.55 13.98 14.75
CA HIS A 116 -4.09 14.52 13.51
C HIS A 116 -3.17 15.63 12.98
N PHE A 117 -2.87 15.61 11.70
CA PHE A 117 -2.01 16.60 11.05
C PHE A 117 -2.43 18.05 11.34
N HIS A 118 -3.73 18.34 11.27
CA HIS A 118 -4.25 19.70 11.51
C HIS A 118 -4.08 20.20 12.96
N ASP A 119 -3.68 19.34 13.88
CA ASP A 119 -3.32 19.75 15.25
C ASP A 119 -1.86 20.22 15.36
N TYR A 120 -1.04 20.09 14.29
CA TYR A 120 0.36 20.54 14.27
C TYR A 120 0.52 21.97 13.78
N PHE A 121 -0.41 22.86 14.21
CA PHE A 121 -0.45 24.27 13.81
C PHE A 121 -0.58 25.17 15.00
N CYS A 122 0.10 26.33 14.91
CA CYS A 122 0.00 27.39 15.90
C CYS A 122 -1.42 27.97 15.94
N PRO A 123 -2.09 28.02 17.11
CA PRO A 123 -3.46 28.49 17.21
C PRO A 123 -3.61 30.00 17.01
N VAL A 124 -2.49 30.76 17.06
CA VAL A 124 -2.48 32.22 16.86
C VAL A 124 -2.22 32.57 15.40
N HIS A 125 -1.27 31.91 14.75
CA HIS A 125 -0.83 32.29 13.40
C HIS A 125 -1.29 31.34 12.32
N ASN A 126 -1.89 30.21 12.69
CA ASN A 126 -2.28 29.13 11.77
C ASN A 126 -1.11 28.67 10.86
N LEU A 127 0.11 28.74 11.40
CA LEU A 127 1.32 28.23 10.75
C LEU A 127 1.67 26.87 11.35
N GLN A 128 2.10 25.95 10.48
CA GLN A 128 2.61 24.66 10.93
C GLN A 128 3.79 24.87 11.89
N PHE A 129 3.82 24.11 12.97
CA PHE A 129 4.95 24.10 13.88
C PHE A 129 6.22 23.61 13.19
N THR A 130 7.36 24.19 13.55
CA THR A 130 8.66 23.71 13.10
C THR A 130 8.98 22.39 13.78
N PHE A 131 9.11 21.32 13.00
CA PHE A 131 9.43 20.00 13.52
C PHE A 131 10.87 19.96 14.08
N ARG A 132 11.00 19.43 15.30
CA ARG A 132 12.30 19.28 15.98
C ARG A 132 12.36 17.91 16.66
N TRP A 133 13.37 17.11 16.30
CA TRP A 133 13.55 15.75 16.82
C TRP A 133 13.81 15.71 18.34
N ASP A 134 14.50 16.69 18.87
CA ASP A 134 14.93 16.79 20.28
C ASP A 134 13.87 17.43 21.19
N LYS A 135 12.73 17.86 20.64
CA LYS A 135 11.69 18.61 21.36
C LYS A 135 10.28 18.03 21.15
N PRO A 136 10.04 16.76 21.48
CA PRO A 136 8.75 16.10 21.20
C PRO A 136 7.56 16.73 21.93
N LEU A 137 7.80 17.36 23.10
CA LEU A 137 6.75 17.95 23.94
C LEU A 137 6.75 19.48 23.92
N ALA A 138 7.46 20.11 22.97
CA ALA A 138 7.57 21.56 22.87
C ALA A 138 7.52 22.00 21.39
N GLN A 139 6.35 22.39 20.92
CA GLN A 139 6.11 22.70 19.52
C GLN A 139 6.40 24.17 19.22
N TYR A 140 7.35 24.44 18.34
CA TYR A 140 7.83 25.79 18.07
C TYR A 140 7.10 26.46 16.91
N CYS A 141 6.59 27.66 17.16
CA CYS A 141 6.05 28.53 16.11
C CYS A 141 7.02 29.66 15.81
N SER A 142 7.53 29.73 14.59
CA SER A 142 8.48 30.73 14.14
C SER A 142 7.92 32.18 14.13
N ALA A 143 6.59 32.35 13.96
CA ALA A 143 5.96 33.65 13.97
C ALA A 143 5.69 34.19 15.38
N CYS A 144 5.40 33.29 16.35
CA CYS A 144 5.30 33.68 17.75
C CYS A 144 6.67 33.82 18.42
N ASP A 145 7.70 33.21 17.83
CA ASP A 145 9.01 32.98 18.46
C ASP A 145 8.87 32.33 19.84
N LYS A 146 8.02 31.29 19.92
CA LYS A 146 7.63 30.69 21.20
C LYS A 146 7.40 29.21 21.07
N GLU A 147 7.70 28.47 22.16
CA GLU A 147 7.35 27.06 22.34
C GLU A 147 5.95 26.92 22.97
N TRP A 148 5.17 26.00 22.41
CA TRP A 148 3.86 25.57 22.93
C TRP A 148 4.04 24.24 23.63
N ILE A 149 3.79 24.20 24.94
CA ILE A 149 4.05 23.05 25.84
C ILE A 149 2.77 22.68 26.57
N GLY A 150 2.62 21.38 26.89
CA GLY A 150 1.52 20.89 27.74
C GLY A 150 0.19 20.74 27.00
N ASN A 151 0.23 20.58 25.69
CA ASN A 151 -0.96 20.25 24.90
C ASN A 151 -0.77 18.92 24.19
N ASN A 152 -1.39 17.87 24.72
CA ASN A 152 -1.27 16.52 24.20
C ASN A 152 -1.65 16.40 22.71
N ARG A 153 -2.56 17.23 22.18
CA ARG A 153 -2.92 17.19 20.76
C ARG A 153 -1.75 17.57 19.87
N TYR A 154 -0.94 18.56 20.30
CA TYR A 154 0.26 18.96 19.57
C TYR A 154 1.35 17.89 19.67
N ASP A 155 1.46 17.25 20.83
CA ASP A 155 2.44 16.20 21.07
C ASP A 155 2.10 14.94 20.25
N TRP A 156 0.82 14.56 20.17
CA TRP A 156 0.36 13.47 19.29
C TRP A 156 0.54 13.82 17.80
N ALA A 157 0.34 15.09 17.42
CA ALA A 157 0.60 15.53 16.06
C ALA A 157 2.10 15.53 15.73
N TRP A 158 2.99 15.75 16.70
CA TRP A 158 4.43 15.50 16.54
C TRP A 158 4.73 14.01 16.28
N ILE A 159 4.06 13.09 16.97
CA ILE A 159 4.17 11.65 16.71
C ILE A 159 3.68 11.31 15.30
N TYR A 160 2.60 11.94 14.83
CA TYR A 160 2.15 11.85 13.43
C TYR A 160 3.29 12.15 12.46
N GLU A 161 3.99 13.28 12.66
CA GLU A 161 5.12 13.66 11.80
C GLU A 161 6.24 12.61 11.83
N VAL A 162 6.53 12.02 12.99
CA VAL A 162 7.53 10.94 13.10
C VAL A 162 7.12 9.72 12.26
N HIS A 163 5.86 9.30 12.29
CA HIS A 163 5.38 8.18 11.47
C HIS A 163 5.48 8.50 9.98
N MET A 164 5.16 9.72 9.56
CA MET A 164 5.29 10.14 8.16
C MET A 164 6.76 10.17 7.72
N LEU A 165 7.65 10.68 8.56
CA LEU A 165 9.11 10.66 8.29
C LEU A 165 9.68 9.24 8.24
N ASN A 166 9.17 8.32 9.05
CA ASN A 166 9.53 6.90 9.00
C ASN A 166 9.06 6.24 7.70
N ARG A 167 7.83 6.53 7.25
CA ARG A 167 7.32 6.10 5.95
C ARG A 167 8.24 6.58 4.82
N ASP A 168 8.55 7.85 4.81
CA ASP A 168 9.38 8.45 3.76
C ASP A 168 10.80 7.86 3.77
N TYR A 169 11.35 7.60 4.95
CA TYR A 169 12.63 6.92 5.10
C TYR A 169 12.61 5.50 4.49
N MET A 170 11.60 4.69 4.81
CA MET A 170 11.47 3.35 4.22
C MET A 170 11.28 3.41 2.71
N TYR A 171 10.48 4.37 2.22
CA TYR A 171 10.21 4.56 0.80
C TYR A 171 11.46 5.03 0.02
N GLN A 172 12.27 5.91 0.61
CA GLN A 172 13.57 6.32 0.06
C GLN A 172 14.56 5.16 0.02
N CYS A 173 14.64 4.39 1.11
CA CYS A 173 15.48 3.18 1.17
C CYS A 173 15.05 2.14 0.14
N MET A 174 13.75 1.99 -0.13
CA MET A 174 13.22 1.10 -1.16
C MET A 174 13.79 1.46 -2.54
N TYR A 175 13.70 2.71 -2.96
CA TYR A 175 14.26 3.12 -4.25
C TYR A 175 15.76 2.96 -4.32
N LEU A 176 16.49 3.27 -3.23
CA LEU A 176 17.92 3.04 -3.15
C LEU A 176 18.27 1.56 -3.26
N TYR A 177 17.50 0.68 -2.63
CA TYR A 177 17.69 -0.77 -2.74
C TYR A 177 17.44 -1.27 -4.16
N LEU A 178 16.31 -0.90 -4.77
CA LEU A 178 15.96 -1.30 -6.13
C LEU A 178 16.98 -0.80 -7.15
N ALA A 179 17.43 0.45 -7.02
CA ALA A 179 18.36 1.08 -7.95
C ALA A 179 19.80 0.56 -7.82
N THR A 180 20.26 0.31 -6.59
CA THR A 180 21.69 0.02 -6.32
C THR A 180 21.97 -1.44 -5.97
N GLY A 181 20.95 -2.19 -5.52
CA GLY A 181 21.12 -3.54 -4.98
C GLY A 181 21.83 -3.60 -3.63
N LYS A 182 22.18 -2.46 -3.01
CA LYS A 182 22.91 -2.42 -1.74
C LYS A 182 22.04 -2.94 -0.59
N ARG A 183 22.39 -4.09 -0.03
CA ARG A 183 21.66 -4.79 1.03
C ARG A 183 21.35 -3.92 2.24
N GLN A 184 22.22 -3.00 2.60
CA GLN A 184 22.02 -2.11 3.74
C GLN A 184 20.67 -1.38 3.72
N TYR A 185 20.16 -0.99 2.55
CA TYR A 185 18.87 -0.29 2.44
C TYR A 185 17.68 -1.22 2.71
N ALA A 186 17.78 -2.48 2.31
CA ALA A 186 16.81 -3.51 2.67
C ALA A 186 16.83 -3.77 4.19
N ASP A 187 18.00 -3.83 4.81
CA ASP A 187 18.14 -4.03 6.26
C ASP A 187 17.57 -2.85 7.06
N TYR A 188 17.66 -1.62 6.55
CA TYR A 188 17.03 -0.45 7.17
C TYR A 188 15.50 -0.53 7.17
N ILE A 189 14.92 -0.92 6.04
CA ILE A 189 13.46 -1.15 5.93
C ILE A 189 13.05 -2.28 6.85
N ARG A 190 13.75 -3.42 6.80
CA ARG A 190 13.50 -4.60 7.62
C ARG A 190 13.42 -4.27 9.11
N THR A 191 14.44 -3.55 9.63
CA THR A 191 14.48 -3.18 11.06
C THR A 191 13.27 -2.36 11.47
N MET A 192 12.89 -1.38 10.67
CA MET A 192 11.76 -0.50 10.98
C MET A 192 10.42 -1.23 10.85
N LEU A 193 10.25 -2.12 9.84
CA LEU A 193 9.04 -2.93 9.70
C LEU A 193 8.83 -3.88 10.86
N LEU A 194 9.88 -4.52 11.35
CA LEU A 194 9.80 -5.41 12.53
C LEU A 194 9.43 -4.63 13.80
N ASP A 195 9.95 -3.41 13.96
CA ASP A 195 9.57 -2.56 15.09
C ASP A 195 8.10 -2.11 15.00
N TYR A 196 7.62 -1.72 13.81
CA TYR A 196 6.19 -1.46 13.59
C TYR A 196 5.32 -2.70 13.86
N ALA A 197 5.71 -3.85 13.39
CA ALA A 197 4.98 -5.10 13.58
C ALA A 197 4.84 -5.47 15.07
N GLY A 198 5.84 -5.14 15.89
CA GLY A 198 5.80 -5.36 17.33
C GLY A 198 4.87 -4.40 18.10
N LYS A 199 4.43 -3.31 17.47
CA LYS A 199 3.66 -2.24 18.14
C LYS A 199 2.27 -2.04 17.56
N TYR A 200 2.15 -2.04 16.23
CA TYR A 200 0.94 -1.61 15.49
C TYR A 200 -0.32 -2.39 15.89
N ALA A 201 -0.24 -3.70 16.03
CA ALA A 201 -1.40 -4.50 16.42
C ALA A 201 -1.97 -4.10 17.78
N GLY A 202 -1.12 -3.64 18.71
CA GLY A 202 -1.50 -3.21 20.05
C GLY A 202 -2.07 -1.80 20.15
N TRP A 203 -1.91 -0.96 19.13
CA TRP A 203 -2.47 0.39 19.12
C TRP A 203 -4.00 0.36 19.02
N PHE A 204 -4.68 1.33 19.60
CA PHE A 204 -6.14 1.42 19.51
C PHE A 204 -6.58 2.29 18.32
N GLU A 205 -7.77 2.01 17.81
CA GLU A 205 -8.39 2.83 16.77
C GLU A 205 -8.96 4.10 17.38
N HIS A 206 -8.67 5.27 16.80
CA HIS A 206 -9.06 6.55 17.37
C HIS A 206 -9.24 7.64 16.31
N ASN A 207 -9.97 8.69 16.68
CA ASN A 207 -10.07 9.95 15.96
C ASN A 207 -9.21 11.04 16.63
N SER A 208 -9.24 12.28 16.12
CA SER A 208 -8.50 13.41 16.67
C SER A 208 -8.83 13.75 18.13
N GLY A 209 -10.00 13.34 18.61
CA GLY A 209 -10.40 13.47 20.02
C GLY A 209 -9.98 12.29 20.90
N ARG A 210 -9.16 11.37 20.41
CA ARG A 210 -8.79 10.11 21.07
C ARG A 210 -9.99 9.27 21.51
N LYS A 211 -11.11 9.41 20.83
CA LYS A 211 -12.29 8.58 21.01
C LYS A 211 -12.25 7.43 20.02
N ALA A 212 -12.56 6.23 20.49
CA ALA A 212 -12.73 5.08 19.62
C ALA A 212 -13.91 5.30 18.69
N THR A 213 -13.72 4.95 17.41
CA THR A 213 -14.77 4.59 16.46
C THR A 213 -15.73 5.68 15.98
N ASP A 214 -15.27 6.49 15.08
CA ASP A 214 -16.13 6.90 13.97
C ASP A 214 -15.63 6.19 12.68
N GLN A 215 -16.41 6.30 11.59
CA GLN A 215 -16.07 5.68 10.31
C GLN A 215 -14.75 6.21 9.69
N HIS A 216 -14.18 7.26 10.24
CA HIS A 216 -12.97 7.91 9.75
C HIS A 216 -11.73 7.63 10.62
N SER A 217 -11.90 6.97 11.77
CA SER A 217 -10.80 6.66 12.68
C SER A 217 -9.71 5.82 12.01
N GLY A 218 -8.47 6.13 12.34
CA GLY A 218 -7.29 5.35 12.02
C GLY A 218 -6.74 4.62 13.24
N LYS A 219 -5.53 4.10 13.15
CA LYS A 219 -4.83 3.37 14.21
C LYS A 219 -3.48 4.00 14.49
N ALA A 220 -2.56 4.05 13.54
CA ALA A 220 -1.32 4.81 13.68
C ALA A 220 -1.58 6.33 13.63
N PHE A 221 -2.71 6.76 13.09
CA PHE A 221 -3.13 8.16 12.92
C PHE A 221 -4.57 8.34 13.36
N ALA A 222 -4.95 9.61 13.59
CA ALA A 222 -6.30 9.95 14.00
C ALA A 222 -7.37 9.78 12.91
N GLN A 223 -6.95 9.50 11.67
CA GLN A 223 -7.87 9.26 10.56
C GLN A 223 -7.35 8.23 9.57
N SER A 224 -8.28 7.47 9.00
CA SER A 224 -7.97 6.39 8.05
C SER A 224 -7.39 6.87 6.73
N LEU A 225 -7.58 8.15 6.36
CA LEU A 225 -6.95 8.73 5.18
C LEU A 225 -5.43 8.86 5.35
N ASP A 226 -4.96 9.30 6.52
CA ASP A 226 -3.53 9.35 6.82
C ASP A 226 -2.95 7.94 6.95
N GLU A 227 -3.71 7.05 7.58
CA GLU A 227 -3.39 5.62 7.72
C GLU A 227 -3.11 4.99 6.35
N VAL A 228 -4.01 5.17 5.39
CA VAL A 228 -3.84 4.56 4.07
C VAL A 228 -2.70 5.17 3.27
N ASN A 229 -2.51 6.50 3.37
CA ASN A 229 -1.40 7.18 2.70
C ASN A 229 -0.04 6.66 3.18
N TRP A 230 0.04 6.34 4.47
CA TRP A 230 1.20 5.73 5.09
C TRP A 230 1.33 4.25 4.70
N ALA A 231 0.25 3.46 4.87
CA ALA A 231 0.25 2.02 4.65
C ALA A 231 0.56 1.63 3.20
N THR A 232 0.09 2.38 2.21
CA THR A 232 0.37 2.14 0.78
C THR A 232 1.88 2.14 0.52
N LYS A 233 2.60 3.17 0.95
CA LYS A 233 4.04 3.31 0.72
C LYS A 233 4.86 2.31 1.54
N VAL A 234 4.39 1.98 2.75
CA VAL A 234 5.03 0.96 3.59
C VAL A 234 4.87 -0.44 3.02
N ALA A 235 3.69 -0.78 2.49
CA ALA A 235 3.46 -2.04 1.78
C ALA A 235 4.36 -2.18 0.54
N MET A 236 4.56 -1.10 -0.21
CA MET A 236 5.50 -1.09 -1.34
C MET A 236 6.94 -1.37 -0.88
N ALA A 237 7.38 -0.71 0.20
CA ALA A 237 8.72 -0.92 0.75
C ALA A 237 8.90 -2.37 1.25
N TYR A 238 7.88 -2.94 1.88
CA TYR A 238 7.87 -4.35 2.28
C TYR A 238 8.00 -5.28 1.08
N MET A 239 7.20 -5.10 0.03
CA MET A 239 7.24 -5.95 -1.16
C MET A 239 8.60 -5.92 -1.85
N ALA A 240 9.27 -4.77 -1.89
CA ALA A 240 10.61 -4.66 -2.47
C ALA A 240 11.66 -5.49 -1.75
N ILE A 241 11.51 -5.71 -0.44
CA ILE A 241 12.48 -6.47 0.38
C ILE A 241 12.00 -7.87 0.77
N LYS A 242 10.73 -8.22 0.53
CA LYS A 242 10.15 -9.54 0.88
C LYS A 242 11.03 -10.71 0.44
N PRO A 243 11.65 -10.71 -0.79
CA PRO A 243 12.52 -11.80 -1.24
C PRO A 243 13.77 -12.03 -0.39
N VAL A 244 14.19 -11.05 0.41
CA VAL A 244 15.39 -11.14 1.24
C VAL A 244 15.10 -11.24 2.74
N LEU A 245 13.84 -11.33 3.12
CA LEU A 245 13.39 -11.61 4.48
C LEU A 245 13.34 -13.12 4.76
N SER A 246 13.54 -13.51 6.01
CA SER A 246 13.28 -14.87 6.45
C SER A 246 11.75 -15.12 6.54
N LYS A 247 11.35 -16.38 6.52
CA LYS A 247 9.92 -16.76 6.68
C LYS A 247 9.32 -16.26 7.99
N GLU A 248 10.11 -16.25 9.06
CA GLU A 248 9.68 -15.75 10.38
C GLU A 248 9.46 -14.25 10.35
N GLU A 249 10.34 -13.48 9.72
CA GLU A 249 10.20 -12.04 9.56
C GLU A 249 9.00 -11.68 8.68
N VAL A 250 8.80 -12.39 7.58
CA VAL A 250 7.60 -12.25 6.74
C VAL A 250 6.35 -12.44 7.58
N LYS A 251 6.25 -13.55 8.33
CA LYS A 251 5.12 -13.84 9.20
C LYS A 251 4.92 -12.74 10.25
N THR A 252 5.97 -12.33 10.93
CA THR A 252 5.92 -11.28 11.95
C THR A 252 5.39 -9.96 11.39
N ILE A 253 5.87 -9.53 10.22
CA ILE A 253 5.46 -8.28 9.58
C ILE A 253 4.02 -8.38 9.07
N GLU A 254 3.65 -9.50 8.46
CA GLU A 254 2.30 -9.69 7.92
C GLU A 254 1.25 -9.76 9.03
N GLU A 255 1.47 -10.52 10.09
CA GLU A 255 0.53 -10.65 11.22
C GLU A 255 0.52 -9.43 12.13
N GLY A 256 1.67 -8.80 12.38
CA GLY A 256 1.79 -7.67 13.30
C GLY A 256 1.42 -6.32 12.71
N TYR A 257 1.50 -6.17 11.37
CA TYR A 257 1.24 -4.90 10.72
C TYR A 257 0.31 -4.99 9.49
N LEU A 258 0.68 -5.73 8.43
CA LEU A 258 -0.03 -5.62 7.15
C LEU A 258 -1.48 -6.10 7.24
N GLN A 259 -1.74 -7.21 7.92
CA GLN A 259 -3.07 -7.77 8.07
C GLN A 259 -3.96 -6.91 8.98
N PRO A 260 -3.51 -6.39 10.15
CA PRO A 260 -4.26 -5.42 10.92
C PRO A 260 -4.57 -4.12 10.16
N ALA A 261 -3.64 -3.59 9.35
CA ALA A 261 -3.87 -2.41 8.53
C ALA A 261 -4.92 -2.65 7.43
N ALA A 262 -4.85 -3.80 6.73
CA ALA A 262 -5.86 -4.18 5.75
C ALA A 262 -7.24 -4.34 6.40
N THR A 263 -7.30 -4.98 7.56
CA THR A 263 -8.55 -5.16 8.33
C THR A 263 -9.18 -3.82 8.69
N LEU A 264 -8.38 -2.86 9.18
CA LEU A 264 -8.84 -1.51 9.47
C LEU A 264 -9.51 -0.87 8.24
N LEU A 265 -8.82 -0.87 7.10
CA LEU A 265 -9.32 -0.22 5.88
C LEU A 265 -10.58 -0.90 5.31
N LEU A 266 -10.68 -2.23 5.40
CA LEU A 266 -11.87 -2.99 5.00
C LEU A 266 -13.12 -2.59 5.79
N HIS A 267 -12.96 -2.21 7.05
CA HIS A 267 -14.04 -1.79 7.95
C HIS A 267 -14.29 -0.27 7.95
N ARG A 268 -13.61 0.50 7.10
CA ARG A 268 -13.70 1.97 7.03
C ARG A 268 -14.12 2.45 5.63
N PRO A 269 -15.31 2.04 5.12
CA PRO A 269 -15.77 2.56 3.84
C PRO A 269 -15.92 4.08 3.92
N ALA A 270 -15.48 4.76 2.89
CA ALA A 270 -15.48 6.21 2.79
C ALA A 270 -16.12 6.68 1.46
N GLY A 271 -16.16 7.96 1.20
CA GLY A 271 -16.67 8.52 -0.04
C GLY A 271 -15.56 9.18 -0.87
N ALA A 272 -15.83 9.38 -2.17
CA ALA A 272 -15.02 10.19 -3.09
C ALA A 272 -13.51 9.89 -3.00
N ASN A 273 -12.68 10.93 -2.84
CA ASN A 273 -11.23 10.81 -2.82
C ASN A 273 -10.69 9.92 -1.67
N TRP A 274 -11.34 9.93 -0.50
CA TRP A 274 -10.94 9.07 0.62
C TRP A 274 -11.01 7.59 0.25
N GLN A 275 -12.10 7.18 -0.42
CA GLN A 275 -12.23 5.80 -0.84
C GLN A 275 -11.24 5.43 -1.95
N MET A 276 -10.90 6.37 -2.85
CA MET A 276 -9.86 6.14 -3.85
C MET A 276 -8.51 5.87 -3.17
N TRP A 277 -8.19 6.60 -2.11
CA TRP A 277 -7.01 6.33 -1.28
C TRP A 277 -7.12 5.01 -0.53
N HIS A 278 -8.28 4.69 0.08
CA HIS A 278 -8.47 3.39 0.75
C HIS A 278 -8.26 2.23 -0.22
N ASN A 279 -8.72 2.35 -1.46
CA ASN A 279 -8.51 1.33 -2.49
C ASN A 279 -7.02 1.21 -2.86
N SER A 280 -6.24 2.30 -2.87
CA SER A 280 -4.80 2.19 -3.11
C SER A 280 -4.09 1.39 -2.01
N GLY A 281 -4.45 1.61 -0.76
CA GLY A 281 -3.92 0.83 0.36
C GLY A 281 -4.38 -0.62 0.35
N LEU A 282 -5.68 -0.86 0.11
CA LEU A 282 -6.22 -2.22 0.01
C LEU A 282 -5.59 -2.99 -1.14
N ALA A 283 -5.37 -2.36 -2.30
CA ALA A 283 -4.67 -2.98 -3.42
C ALA A 283 -3.22 -3.33 -3.04
N ALA A 284 -2.47 -2.38 -2.47
CA ALA A 284 -1.08 -2.60 -2.08
C ALA A 284 -0.95 -3.67 -0.98
N LEU A 285 -1.80 -3.61 0.06
CA LEU A 285 -1.82 -4.59 1.14
C LEU A 285 -2.29 -5.97 0.67
N GLY A 286 -3.31 -6.01 -0.21
CA GLY A 286 -3.79 -7.27 -0.81
C GLY A 286 -2.71 -7.97 -1.62
N ILE A 287 -1.95 -7.22 -2.43
CA ILE A 287 -0.79 -7.74 -3.15
C ILE A 287 0.30 -8.22 -2.18
N ALA A 288 0.63 -7.43 -1.17
CA ALA A 288 1.66 -7.76 -0.18
C ALA A 288 1.34 -9.03 0.63
N LEU A 289 0.07 -9.20 0.98
CA LEU A 289 -0.47 -10.36 1.71
C LEU A 289 -0.83 -11.56 0.81
N GLU A 290 -0.64 -11.43 -0.50
CA GLU A 290 -1.03 -12.46 -1.48
C GLU A 290 -2.52 -12.84 -1.37
N ASN A 291 -3.38 -11.84 -1.10
CA ASN A 291 -4.81 -11.99 -0.84
C ASN A 291 -5.67 -11.33 -1.92
N ASP A 292 -6.10 -12.15 -2.90
CA ASP A 292 -6.91 -11.70 -4.04
C ASP A 292 -8.28 -11.14 -3.61
N SER A 293 -8.84 -11.59 -2.47
CA SER A 293 -10.13 -11.07 -1.99
C SER A 293 -10.02 -9.60 -1.56
N ILE A 294 -8.89 -9.19 -0.97
CA ILE A 294 -8.65 -7.78 -0.62
C ILE A 294 -8.46 -6.96 -1.90
N VAL A 295 -7.73 -7.49 -2.88
CA VAL A 295 -7.55 -6.85 -4.19
C VAL A 295 -8.90 -6.68 -4.89
N ASP A 296 -9.75 -7.71 -4.88
CA ASP A 296 -11.08 -7.65 -5.48
C ASP A 296 -11.97 -6.56 -4.84
N VAL A 297 -11.93 -6.43 -3.53
CA VAL A 297 -12.63 -5.33 -2.83
C VAL A 297 -12.15 -3.97 -3.32
N ALA A 298 -10.84 -3.77 -3.45
CA ALA A 298 -10.30 -2.49 -3.92
C ALA A 298 -10.76 -2.15 -5.35
N ILE A 299 -10.96 -3.15 -6.22
CA ILE A 299 -11.24 -2.94 -7.64
C ILE A 299 -12.74 -3.00 -7.94
N ASN A 300 -13.46 -4.02 -7.42
CA ASN A 300 -14.78 -4.40 -7.89
C ASN A 300 -15.90 -4.20 -6.88
N LYS A 301 -15.60 -3.83 -5.62
CA LYS A 301 -16.63 -3.67 -4.60
C LYS A 301 -17.72 -2.69 -5.04
N ASP A 302 -18.97 -3.12 -5.00
CA ASP A 302 -20.11 -2.25 -5.31
C ASP A 302 -20.09 -1.00 -4.42
N LYS A 303 -20.29 0.17 -5.04
CA LYS A 303 -20.29 1.53 -4.44
C LYS A 303 -18.95 2.03 -3.87
N TYR A 304 -17.89 1.19 -3.83
CA TYR A 304 -16.63 1.55 -3.21
C TYR A 304 -15.40 1.19 -4.05
N GLY A 305 -15.48 0.23 -4.97
CA GLY A 305 -14.36 -0.21 -5.79
C GLY A 305 -13.91 0.82 -6.83
N TYR A 306 -12.71 0.63 -7.34
CA TYR A 306 -12.06 1.50 -8.34
C TYR A 306 -12.98 1.85 -9.52
N HIS A 307 -13.58 0.83 -10.16
CA HIS A 307 -14.43 1.05 -11.34
C HIS A 307 -15.68 1.88 -11.03
N TYR A 308 -16.32 1.63 -9.88
CA TYR A 308 -17.47 2.42 -9.46
C TYR A 308 -17.08 3.89 -9.21
N LEU A 309 -15.95 4.13 -8.54
CA LEU A 309 -15.53 5.49 -8.18
C LEU A 309 -15.15 6.31 -9.40
N ILE A 310 -14.44 5.72 -10.38
CA ILE A 310 -14.16 6.41 -11.65
C ILE A 310 -15.47 6.72 -12.38
N GLY A 311 -16.34 5.74 -12.55
CA GLY A 311 -17.62 5.94 -13.23
C GLY A 311 -18.52 6.99 -12.59
N LYS A 312 -18.41 7.17 -11.26
CA LYS A 312 -19.22 8.13 -10.50
C LYS A 312 -18.60 9.53 -10.44
N HIS A 313 -17.28 9.64 -10.36
CA HIS A 313 -16.61 10.89 -10.00
C HIS A 313 -15.83 11.53 -11.15
N LYS A 314 -15.56 10.80 -12.26
CA LYS A 314 -14.97 11.37 -13.46
C LYS A 314 -16.04 12.06 -14.30
N ASN A 315 -15.84 13.34 -14.59
CA ASN A 315 -16.65 14.10 -15.53
C ASN A 315 -16.30 13.79 -16.99
N SER A 316 -17.13 14.21 -17.94
CA SER A 316 -16.89 14.00 -19.38
C SER A 316 -15.62 14.69 -19.90
N ASP A 317 -15.15 15.74 -19.22
CA ASP A 317 -13.93 16.49 -19.50
C ASP A 317 -12.68 15.93 -18.78
N GLY A 318 -12.79 14.76 -18.18
CA GLY A 318 -11.69 14.09 -17.47
C GLY A 318 -11.45 14.56 -16.04
N TRP A 319 -12.08 15.64 -15.58
CA TRP A 319 -11.91 16.12 -14.22
C TRP A 319 -12.68 15.26 -13.21
N ILE A 320 -12.13 15.18 -11.99
CA ILE A 320 -12.88 14.69 -10.83
C ILE A 320 -13.84 15.78 -10.37
N ASN A 321 -15.06 15.40 -9.99
CA ASN A 321 -16.16 16.28 -9.66
C ASN A 321 -16.04 17.01 -8.30
N GLU A 322 -14.85 17.06 -7.69
CA GLU A 322 -14.60 17.79 -6.44
C GLU A 322 -14.21 19.27 -6.64
N GLY A 323 -14.15 19.73 -7.89
CA GLY A 323 -14.19 21.14 -8.24
C GLY A 323 -12.90 21.95 -8.04
N SER A 324 -11.75 21.32 -7.82
CA SER A 324 -10.46 22.02 -7.77
C SER A 324 -9.31 21.19 -8.37
N PRO A 325 -8.27 21.83 -8.94
CA PRO A 325 -7.09 21.11 -9.43
C PRO A 325 -6.42 20.26 -8.34
N HIS A 326 -6.34 20.76 -7.11
CA HIS A 326 -5.77 19.99 -6.00
C HIS A 326 -6.55 18.69 -5.77
N TYR A 327 -7.87 18.77 -5.68
CA TYR A 327 -8.75 17.61 -5.48
C TYR A 327 -8.97 16.78 -6.75
N HIS A 328 -8.42 17.19 -7.88
CA HIS A 328 -8.27 16.32 -9.04
C HIS A 328 -6.99 15.48 -8.96
N TYR A 329 -5.83 16.11 -8.74
CA TYR A 329 -4.55 15.40 -8.73
C TYR A 329 -4.34 14.54 -7.49
N TYR A 330 -4.89 14.92 -6.34
CA TYR A 330 -4.77 14.15 -5.11
C TYR A 330 -5.39 12.74 -5.22
N PRO A 331 -6.66 12.56 -5.62
CA PRO A 331 -7.21 11.23 -5.86
C PRO A 331 -6.65 10.53 -7.12
N LEU A 332 -6.20 11.28 -8.14
CA LEU A 332 -5.53 10.70 -9.30
C LEU A 332 -4.25 9.96 -8.88
N GLU A 333 -3.49 10.49 -7.92
CA GLU A 333 -2.33 9.80 -7.33
C GLU A 333 -2.75 8.45 -6.73
N ALA A 334 -3.86 8.41 -5.97
CA ALA A 334 -4.39 7.16 -5.40
C ALA A 334 -4.79 6.15 -6.47
N LEU A 335 -5.43 6.60 -7.55
CA LEU A 335 -5.81 5.75 -8.68
C LEU A 335 -4.57 5.17 -9.39
N LEU A 336 -3.51 5.97 -9.54
CA LEU A 336 -2.23 5.53 -10.09
C LEU A 336 -1.54 4.50 -9.19
N PHE A 337 -1.55 4.70 -7.86
CA PHE A 337 -1.05 3.70 -6.92
C PHE A 337 -1.83 2.39 -7.03
N THR A 338 -3.16 2.45 -7.13
CA THR A 338 -4.01 1.27 -7.31
C THR A 338 -3.66 0.53 -8.59
N ALA A 339 -3.60 1.24 -9.72
CA ALA A 339 -3.29 0.66 -11.03
C ALA A 339 -1.89 0.01 -11.07
N ASN A 340 -0.89 0.66 -10.45
CA ASN A 340 0.46 0.09 -10.34
C ASN A 340 0.49 -1.15 -9.43
N ALA A 341 -0.21 -1.13 -8.29
CA ALA A 341 -0.23 -2.26 -7.38
C ALA A 341 -0.74 -3.54 -8.04
N VAL A 342 -1.85 -3.44 -8.79
CA VAL A 342 -2.50 -4.62 -9.38
C VAL A 342 -1.97 -5.04 -10.74
N LYS A 343 -1.08 -4.24 -11.35
CA LYS A 343 -0.43 -4.53 -12.64
C LYS A 343 0.25 -5.91 -12.63
N CYS A 344 0.93 -6.27 -11.54
CA CYS A 344 1.60 -7.56 -11.38
C CYS A 344 0.65 -8.77 -11.41
N ARG A 345 -0.65 -8.54 -11.19
CA ARG A 345 -1.72 -9.56 -11.29
C ARG A 345 -2.35 -9.63 -12.67
N GLY A 346 -1.84 -8.88 -13.64
CA GLY A 346 -2.41 -8.78 -14.98
C GLY A 346 -3.70 -7.97 -15.04
N ILE A 347 -4.09 -7.29 -13.96
CA ILE A 347 -5.24 -6.39 -13.94
C ILE A 347 -4.82 -5.07 -14.59
N LYS A 348 -5.49 -4.71 -15.68
CA LYS A 348 -5.15 -3.53 -16.49
C LYS A 348 -6.10 -2.38 -16.13
N LEU A 349 -5.64 -1.47 -15.29
CA LEU A 349 -6.36 -0.25 -14.91
C LEU A 349 -5.78 1.01 -15.59
N PHE A 350 -4.68 0.90 -16.33
CA PHE A 350 -4.21 1.95 -17.24
C PHE A 350 -5.04 1.89 -18.53
N ASP A 351 -6.31 2.26 -18.40
CA ASP A 351 -7.31 2.27 -19.46
C ASP A 351 -7.59 3.70 -19.96
N LYS A 352 -8.58 3.82 -20.85
CA LYS A 352 -9.00 5.12 -21.40
C LYS A 352 -9.45 6.09 -20.30
N ASP A 353 -10.16 5.61 -19.28
CA ASP A 353 -10.71 6.46 -18.24
C ASP A 353 -9.60 7.11 -17.40
N LEU A 354 -8.62 6.32 -16.97
CA LEU A 354 -7.47 6.85 -16.25
C LEU A 354 -6.60 7.77 -17.13
N HIS A 355 -6.43 7.41 -18.42
CA HIS A 355 -5.73 8.25 -19.40
C HIS A 355 -6.43 9.61 -19.57
N ASP A 356 -7.74 9.63 -19.74
CA ASP A 356 -8.51 10.86 -19.90
C ASP A 356 -8.36 11.79 -18.68
N MET A 357 -8.40 11.23 -17.48
CA MET A 357 -8.17 12.00 -16.23
C MET A 357 -6.78 12.63 -16.17
N PHE A 358 -5.80 12.04 -16.86
CA PHE A 358 -4.44 12.56 -16.88
C PHE A 358 -4.24 13.65 -17.95
N VAL A 359 -4.86 13.50 -19.12
CA VAL A 359 -4.55 14.27 -20.33
C VAL A 359 -5.56 15.38 -20.59
N GLU A 360 -6.86 15.13 -20.40
CA GLU A 360 -7.91 16.10 -20.75
C GLU A 360 -7.85 17.39 -19.93
N PRO A 361 -7.60 17.35 -18.60
CA PRO A 361 -7.44 18.58 -17.82
C PRO A 361 -6.32 19.51 -18.31
N VAL A 362 -5.25 18.92 -18.89
CA VAL A 362 -4.09 19.71 -19.40
C VAL A 362 -4.40 20.37 -20.75
N LYS A 363 -5.32 19.78 -21.55
CA LYS A 363 -5.70 20.35 -22.85
C LYS A 363 -6.65 21.56 -22.74
N GLY A 364 -7.36 21.68 -21.61
CA GLY A 364 -8.31 22.76 -21.35
C GLY A 364 -7.71 23.96 -20.63
N THR A 365 -6.42 23.92 -20.32
CA THR A 365 -5.63 25.02 -19.75
C THR A 365 -4.72 25.64 -20.80
#